data_5a53bfbbb8869d403eb8658698b2ce40
#
_entry.id   5a53bfbbb8869d403eb8658698b2ce40
#
_cell.length_a   1.000
_cell.length_b   1.000
_cell.length_c   1.000
_cell.angle_alpha   90.00
_cell.angle_beta   90.00
_cell.angle_gamma   90.00
#
_symmetry.space_group_name_H-M   'P 1'
#
loop_
_entity.id
_entity.type
_entity.pdbx_description
1 polymer ?
#
loop_
_entity_poly.entity_id
_entity_poly.type
_entity_poly.pdbx_seq_one_letter_code
_entity_poly.pdbx_strand_id
1 'polypeptide(L)' 'VDYQSMTVAELKDLLKAVGKPVSGKKADLIARLQE' A
#
# COMPACT_ATOMS: atom_id res chain seq x y z
N VAL A 1 0.06 -7.78 -9.90
CA VAL A 1 0.97 -7.41 -8.80
C VAL A 1 0.53 -8.09 -7.52
N ASP A 2 1.47 -8.72 -6.83
CA ASP A 2 1.18 -9.44 -5.59
C ASP A 2 1.52 -8.56 -4.39
N TYR A 3 0.55 -7.79 -3.95
CA TYR A 3 0.75 -6.90 -2.81
C TYR A 3 1.03 -7.64 -1.51
N GLN A 4 0.57 -8.88 -1.38
CA GLN A 4 0.80 -9.68 -0.19
C GLN A 4 2.28 -10.01 0.01
N SER A 5 3.03 -10.10 -1.07
CA SER A 5 4.46 -10.38 -1.02
C SER A 5 5.30 -9.15 -0.76
N MET A 6 4.71 -7.97 -0.80
CA MET A 6 5.44 -6.71 -0.61
C MET A 6 5.53 -6.36 0.86
N THR A 7 6.60 -5.64 1.22
CA THR A 7 6.73 -5.13 2.58
C THR A 7 5.86 -3.88 2.77
N VAL A 8 5.62 -3.52 4.03
CA VAL A 8 4.86 -2.31 4.34
C VAL A 8 5.55 -1.08 3.73
N ALA A 9 6.87 -1.03 3.77
CA ALA A 9 7.61 0.10 3.21
C ALA A 9 7.35 0.24 1.71
N GLU A 10 7.32 -0.87 0.99
CA GLU A 10 7.05 -0.84 -0.45
C GLU A 10 5.62 -0.40 -0.74
N LEU A 11 4.66 -0.89 0.06
CA LEU A 11 3.27 -0.49 -0.10
C LEU A 11 3.10 1.01 0.14
N LYS A 12 3.77 1.54 1.15
CA LYS A 12 3.71 2.97 1.44
C LYS A 12 4.28 3.80 0.29
N ASP A 13 5.38 3.33 -0.30
CA ASP A 13 5.97 4.03 -1.43
C ASP A 13 5.00 4.11 -2.60
N LEU A 14 4.32 3.01 -2.90
CA LEU A 14 3.34 2.99 -3.98
C LEU A 14 2.18 3.94 -3.69
N LEU A 15 1.70 3.95 -2.46
CA LEU A 15 0.60 4.83 -2.08
C LEU A 15 1.00 6.30 -2.22
N LYS A 16 2.22 6.64 -1.85
CA LYS A 16 2.72 8.00 -2.02
C LYS A 16 2.76 8.38 -3.50
N ALA A 17 3.18 7.45 -4.33
CA ALA A 17 3.28 7.71 -5.76
C ALA A 17 1.93 8.02 -6.38
N VAL A 18 0.86 7.41 -5.87
CA VAL A 18 -0.49 7.65 -6.39
C VAL A 18 -1.26 8.70 -5.57
N GLY A 19 -0.62 9.26 -4.54
CA GLY A 19 -1.23 10.33 -3.74
C GLY A 19 -2.25 9.87 -2.73
N LYS A 20 -2.17 8.62 -2.28
CA LYS A 20 -3.11 8.07 -1.30
C LYS A 20 -2.49 8.06 0.10
N PRO A 21 -3.32 8.04 1.16
CA PRO A 21 -2.81 7.96 2.53
C PRO A 21 -2.02 6.68 2.77
N VAL A 22 -0.97 6.79 3.58
CA VAL A 22 -0.10 5.66 3.90
C VAL A 22 -0.25 5.24 5.36
N SER A 23 -1.44 5.36 5.90
CA SER A 23 -1.70 5.02 7.30
C SER A 23 -2.44 3.69 7.40
N GLY A 24 -2.27 3.01 8.55
CA GLY A 24 -2.96 1.77 8.81
C GLY A 24 -2.04 0.57 8.67
N LYS A 25 -2.65 -0.61 8.72
CA LYS A 25 -1.93 -1.88 8.66
C LYS A 25 -1.69 -2.28 7.21
N LYS A 26 -0.87 -3.33 7.02
CA LYS A 26 -0.58 -3.83 5.69
C LYS A 26 -1.86 -4.13 4.90
N ALA A 27 -2.85 -4.74 5.54
CA ALA A 27 -4.11 -5.05 4.86
C ALA A 27 -4.80 -3.77 4.38
N ASP A 28 -4.77 -2.72 5.20
CA ASP A 28 -5.36 -1.43 4.82
C ASP A 28 -4.62 -0.82 3.64
N LEU A 29 -3.29 -0.91 3.64
CA LEU A 29 -2.48 -0.38 2.55
C LEU A 29 -2.79 -1.11 1.25
N ILE A 30 -2.90 -2.42 1.31
CA ILE A 30 -3.23 -3.23 0.14
C ILE A 30 -4.62 -2.86 -0.39
N ALA A 31 -5.59 -2.71 0.50
CA ALA A 31 -6.94 -2.34 0.09
C ALA A 31 -6.96 -1.00 -0.64
N ARG A 32 -6.18 -0.04 -0.15
CA ARG A 32 -6.11 1.27 -0.79
C ARG A 32 -5.48 1.19 -2.18
N LEU A 33 -4.46 0.34 -2.34
CA LEU A 33 -3.83 0.17 -3.64
C LEU A 33 -4.75 -0.49 -4.66
N GLN A 34 -5.70 -1.28 -4.18
CA GLN A 34 -6.64 -1.98 -5.05
C GLN A 34 -7.85 -1.14 -5.43
N GLU A 35 -8.03 0.00 -4.85
CA GLU A 35 -9.15 0.89 -5.16
C GLU A 35 -9.04 1.51 -6.54
#